data_b35b5a58c7aac01b76603b545d21bebd
#
_entry.id   b35b5a58c7aac01b76603b545d21bebd
#
_cell.length_a   1.000
_cell.length_b   1.000
_cell.length_c   1.000
_cell.angle_alpha   90.00
_cell.angle_beta   90.00
_cell.angle_gamma   90.00
#
_symmetry.space_group_name_H-M   'P 1'
#
loop_
_entity.id
_entity.type
_entity.pdbx_description
1 polymer ?
#
loop_
_entity_poly.entity_id
_entity_poly.type
_entity_poly.pdbx_seq_one_letter_code
_entity_poly.pdbx_strand_id
1 'polypeptide(L)'
;MHADLREPRRGAGWATAAIIRELDAELEVAQTAEYARLHRRSREVDRMLARVPGLGLPGAQIGAVLDALEGERERIRSAVPALFNPNFGSIFRHQSEATAYAFAVKKHVDVYAARLEHILSLHNAHRAYPTRCKLLPHDPK
;
A
#
# COMPACT_ATOMS: atom_id res chain seq x y z
N MET A 1 -5.67 -20.55 0.59
CA MET A 1 -5.37 -19.35 1.38
C MET A 1 -6.56 -18.80 2.20
N HIS A 2 -7.76 -18.62 1.63
CA HIS A 2 -8.88 -18.10 2.44
C HIS A 2 -9.43 -19.08 3.48
N ALA A 3 -9.54 -20.36 3.16
CA ALA A 3 -10.03 -21.39 4.09
C ALA A 3 -9.09 -21.55 5.30
N ASP A 4 -7.79 -21.68 5.03
CA ASP A 4 -6.77 -21.94 6.07
C ASP A 4 -6.63 -20.84 7.11
N LEU A 5 -7.04 -19.60 6.77
CA LEU A 5 -6.96 -18.44 7.67
C LEU A 5 -8.29 -18.14 8.38
N ARG A 6 -9.42 -18.46 7.73
CA ARG A 6 -10.75 -18.11 8.28
C ARG A 6 -11.27 -19.09 9.30
N GLU A 7 -11.07 -20.39 9.07
CA GLU A 7 -11.60 -21.43 9.96
C GLU A 7 -10.94 -21.46 11.34
N PRO A 8 -9.59 -21.43 11.48
CA PRO A 8 -8.94 -21.38 12.77
C PRO A 8 -9.32 -20.15 13.61
N ARG A 9 -9.50 -19.00 12.93
CA ARG A 9 -9.90 -17.77 13.62
C ARG A 9 -11.36 -17.80 14.09
N ARG A 10 -12.26 -18.34 13.28
CA ARG A 10 -13.70 -18.41 13.63
C ARG A 10 -14.04 -19.50 14.65
N GLY A 11 -13.41 -20.67 14.49
CA GLY A 11 -13.74 -21.84 15.32
C GLY A 11 -12.98 -21.88 16.64
N ALA A 12 -11.71 -21.49 16.65
CA ALA A 12 -10.83 -21.65 17.79
C ALA A 12 -10.30 -20.33 18.37
N GLY A 13 -10.62 -19.19 17.79
CA GLY A 13 -10.11 -17.88 18.23
C GLY A 13 -8.59 -17.71 18.09
N TRP A 14 -7.94 -18.51 17.23
CA TRP A 14 -6.49 -18.45 17.04
C TRP A 14 -6.06 -17.20 16.31
N ALA A 15 -4.94 -16.63 16.75
CA ALA A 15 -4.22 -15.63 15.97
C ALA A 15 -3.61 -16.27 14.73
N THR A 16 -3.63 -15.55 13.62
CA THR A 16 -3.13 -16.00 12.33
C THR A 16 -1.85 -15.27 11.95
N ALA A 17 -0.84 -16.02 11.51
CA ALA A 17 0.40 -15.48 10.98
C ALA A 17 0.58 -15.91 9.52
N ALA A 18 1.01 -14.99 8.67
CA ALA A 18 1.34 -15.27 7.28
C ALA A 18 2.83 -15.04 7.01
N ILE A 19 3.44 -15.96 6.27
CA ILE A 19 4.77 -15.77 5.71
C ILE A 19 4.60 -15.34 4.26
N ILE A 20 5.06 -14.13 3.95
CA ILE A 20 4.97 -13.51 2.64
C ILE A 20 6.39 -13.24 2.17
N ARG A 21 6.94 -14.15 1.39
CA ARG A 21 8.36 -14.14 0.98
C ARG A 21 8.74 -12.90 0.19
N GLU A 22 7.82 -12.37 -0.58
CA GLU A 22 7.99 -11.17 -1.41
C GLU A 22 8.14 -9.89 -0.57
N LEU A 23 7.79 -9.95 0.71
CA LEU A 23 7.82 -8.78 1.60
C LEU A 23 9.22 -8.18 1.76
N ASP A 24 10.28 -9.01 1.78
CA ASP A 24 11.66 -8.50 1.87
C ASP A 24 11.98 -7.60 0.66
N ALA A 25 11.73 -8.09 -0.56
CA ALA A 25 11.94 -7.32 -1.78
C ALA A 25 11.06 -6.05 -1.85
N GLU A 26 9.82 -6.14 -1.39
CA GLU A 26 8.92 -4.98 -1.31
C GLU A 26 9.47 -3.92 -0.34
N LEU A 27 10.00 -4.32 0.80
CA LEU A 27 10.58 -3.39 1.78
C LEU A 27 11.88 -2.78 1.28
N GLU A 28 12.73 -3.55 0.59
CA GLU A 28 13.95 -3.05 -0.02
C GLU A 28 13.64 -1.94 -1.03
N VAL A 29 12.71 -2.18 -1.95
CA VAL A 29 12.27 -1.17 -2.92
C VAL A 29 11.65 0.05 -2.22
N ALA A 30 10.80 -0.15 -1.23
CA ALA A 30 10.13 0.93 -0.50
C ALA A 30 11.11 1.84 0.26
N GLN A 31 12.30 1.34 0.60
CA GLN A 31 13.36 2.11 1.28
C GLN A 31 14.26 2.86 0.30
N THR A 32 14.15 2.64 -1.01
CA THR A 32 14.99 3.33 -1.99
C THR A 32 14.63 4.82 -2.08
N ALA A 33 15.65 5.65 -2.31
CA ALA A 33 15.45 7.07 -2.56
C ALA A 33 14.62 7.34 -3.82
N GLU A 34 14.74 6.46 -4.83
CA GLU A 34 13.99 6.55 -6.07
C GLU A 34 12.49 6.32 -5.84
N TYR A 35 12.11 5.27 -5.13
CA TYR A 35 10.72 5.03 -4.77
C TYR A 35 10.14 6.20 -3.94
N ALA A 36 10.88 6.68 -2.93
CA ALA A 36 10.46 7.80 -2.11
C ALA A 36 10.25 9.08 -2.94
N ARG A 37 11.12 9.34 -3.93
CA ARG A 37 10.99 10.47 -4.85
C ARG A 37 9.74 10.36 -5.73
N LEU A 38 9.54 9.21 -6.38
CA LEU A 38 8.38 8.97 -7.25
C LEU A 38 7.07 9.04 -6.45
N HIS A 39 7.02 8.45 -5.27
CA HIS A 39 5.85 8.46 -4.41
C HIS A 39 5.50 9.86 -3.89
N ARG A 40 6.51 10.68 -3.56
CA ARG A 40 6.31 12.09 -3.20
C ARG A 40 5.75 12.87 -4.37
N ARG A 41 6.34 12.70 -5.56
CA ARG A 41 5.92 13.40 -6.77
C ARG A 41 4.52 13.02 -7.20
N SER A 42 4.14 11.74 -7.12
CA SER A 42 2.77 11.31 -7.35
C SER A 42 1.77 12.08 -6.49
N ARG A 43 2.01 12.17 -5.18
CA ARG A 43 1.14 12.91 -4.27
C ARG A 43 1.07 14.42 -4.56
N GLU A 44 2.15 14.99 -5.09
CA GLU A 44 2.15 16.40 -5.53
C GLU A 44 1.27 16.58 -6.76
N VAL A 45 1.44 15.74 -7.77
CA VAL A 45 0.64 15.76 -8.99
C VAL A 45 -0.85 15.59 -8.68
N ASP A 46 -1.22 14.61 -7.84
CA ASP A 46 -2.61 14.38 -7.43
C ASP A 46 -3.20 15.61 -6.72
N ARG A 47 -2.41 16.25 -5.84
CA ARG A 47 -2.83 17.49 -5.17
C ARG A 47 -3.00 18.66 -6.14
N MET A 48 -2.12 18.78 -7.15
CA MET A 48 -2.25 19.81 -8.18
C MET A 48 -3.50 19.57 -9.03
N LEU A 49 -3.71 18.33 -9.51
CA LEU A 49 -4.91 17.96 -10.27
C LEU A 49 -6.20 18.32 -9.51
N ALA A 50 -6.24 18.05 -8.21
CA ALA A 50 -7.41 18.38 -7.39
C ALA A 50 -7.64 19.90 -7.24
N ARG A 51 -6.62 20.74 -7.42
CA ARG A 51 -6.68 22.21 -7.24
C ARG A 51 -6.95 22.96 -8.55
N VAL A 52 -6.55 22.43 -9.70
CA VAL A 52 -6.68 23.10 -11.01
C VAL A 52 -8.07 23.64 -11.28
N PRO A 53 -9.18 22.89 -11.02
CA PRO A 53 -10.52 23.40 -11.27
C PRO A 53 -10.89 24.67 -10.48
N GLY A 54 -10.27 24.86 -9.31
CA GLY A 54 -10.50 26.01 -8.43
C GLY A 54 -9.66 27.25 -8.73
N LEU A 55 -8.76 27.21 -9.73
CA LEU A 55 -7.85 28.33 -10.02
C LEU A 55 -8.49 29.47 -10.83
N GLY A 56 -9.71 29.31 -11.33
CA GLY A 56 -10.40 30.35 -12.12
C GLY A 56 -9.71 30.73 -13.44
N LEU A 57 -8.87 29.85 -13.98
CA LEU A 57 -8.16 30.06 -15.23
C LEU A 57 -9.10 29.91 -16.45
N PRO A 58 -8.79 30.55 -17.61
CA PRO A 58 -9.50 30.30 -18.87
C PRO A 58 -9.48 28.82 -19.26
N GLY A 59 -10.58 28.30 -19.81
CA GLY A 59 -10.75 26.87 -20.10
C GLY A 59 -9.62 26.23 -20.92
N ALA A 60 -9.11 26.95 -21.93
CA ALA A 60 -7.97 26.48 -22.74
C ALA A 60 -6.68 26.30 -21.92
N GLN A 61 -6.44 27.19 -20.95
CA GLN A 61 -5.27 27.07 -20.05
C GLN A 61 -5.46 25.95 -19.03
N ILE A 62 -6.66 25.77 -18.51
CA ILE A 62 -6.99 24.64 -17.63
C ILE A 62 -6.72 23.33 -18.36
N GLY A 63 -7.20 23.16 -19.61
CA GLY A 63 -6.96 21.96 -20.41
C GLY A 63 -5.49 21.64 -20.55
N ALA A 64 -4.67 22.59 -20.97
CA ALA A 64 -3.24 22.38 -21.14
C ALA A 64 -2.52 21.99 -19.83
N VAL A 65 -2.91 22.59 -18.70
CA VAL A 65 -2.35 22.23 -17.39
C VAL A 65 -2.77 20.83 -16.96
N LEU A 66 -4.03 20.46 -17.14
CA LEU A 66 -4.52 19.12 -16.84
C LEU A 66 -3.81 18.05 -17.67
N ASP A 67 -3.70 18.27 -18.99
CA ASP A 67 -3.01 17.34 -19.89
C ASP A 67 -1.54 17.13 -19.48
N ALA A 68 -0.84 18.19 -19.11
CA ALA A 68 0.54 18.12 -18.64
C ALA A 68 0.66 17.32 -17.32
N LEU A 69 -0.22 17.58 -16.36
CA LEU A 69 -0.24 16.88 -15.07
C LEU A 69 -0.65 15.41 -15.22
N GLU A 70 -1.63 15.11 -16.06
CA GLU A 70 -2.06 13.75 -16.36
C GLU A 70 -0.96 12.97 -17.08
N GLY A 71 -0.27 13.58 -18.02
CA GLY A 71 0.88 12.98 -18.68
C GLY A 71 2.03 12.68 -17.70
N GLU A 72 2.26 13.55 -16.72
CA GLU A 72 3.24 13.27 -15.67
C GLU A 72 2.78 12.16 -14.73
N ARG A 73 1.51 12.17 -14.34
CA ARG A 73 0.90 11.12 -13.52
C ARG A 73 1.08 9.75 -14.18
N GLU A 74 0.82 9.64 -15.49
CA GLU A 74 0.95 8.38 -16.21
C GLU A 74 2.41 7.91 -16.30
N ARG A 75 3.37 8.83 -16.50
CA ARG A 75 4.80 8.49 -16.43
C ARG A 75 5.20 7.90 -15.07
N ILE A 76 4.73 8.50 -13.98
CA ILE A 76 5.00 7.98 -12.63
C ILE A 76 4.31 6.61 -12.43
N ARG A 77 3.07 6.46 -12.91
CA ARG A 77 2.31 5.19 -12.84
C ARG A 77 2.99 4.05 -13.56
N SER A 78 3.66 4.33 -14.66
CA SER A 78 4.43 3.33 -15.41
C SER A 78 5.80 3.05 -14.77
N ALA A 79 6.43 4.04 -14.15
CA ALA A 79 7.75 3.90 -13.56
C ALA A 79 7.74 3.14 -12.22
N VAL A 80 6.74 3.36 -11.37
CA VAL A 80 6.69 2.75 -10.04
C VAL A 80 6.62 1.22 -10.06
N PRO A 81 5.75 0.56 -10.85
CA PRO A 81 5.71 -0.91 -10.92
C PRO A 81 7.03 -1.54 -11.37
N ALA A 82 7.78 -0.86 -12.25
CA ALA A 82 9.06 -1.36 -12.75
C ALA A 82 10.15 -1.47 -11.67
N LEU A 83 10.01 -0.77 -10.55
CA LEU A 83 10.92 -0.88 -9.41
C LEU A 83 10.72 -2.18 -8.62
N PHE A 84 9.54 -2.76 -8.70
CA PHE A 84 9.16 -4.00 -8.03
C PHE A 84 9.35 -5.21 -8.94
N ASN A 85 8.48 -6.18 -8.85
CA ASN A 85 8.55 -7.35 -9.70
C ASN A 85 8.20 -6.98 -11.16
N PRO A 86 9.05 -7.32 -12.16
CA PRO A 86 8.82 -6.93 -13.56
C PRO A 86 7.55 -7.52 -14.17
N ASN A 87 7.01 -8.60 -13.60
CA ASN A 87 5.83 -9.28 -14.15
C ASN A 87 4.51 -8.76 -13.59
N PHE A 88 4.48 -8.33 -12.33
CA PHE A 88 3.22 -7.94 -11.66
C PHE A 88 3.36 -6.69 -10.77
N GLY A 89 4.54 -6.07 -10.69
CA GLY A 89 4.76 -4.91 -9.84
C GLY A 89 4.76 -5.24 -8.35
N SER A 90 4.24 -4.33 -7.53
CA SER A 90 4.06 -4.56 -6.09
C SER A 90 2.84 -5.44 -5.81
N ILE A 91 2.98 -6.43 -4.94
CA ILE A 91 1.87 -7.28 -4.49
C ILE A 91 0.96 -6.57 -3.48
N PHE A 92 1.46 -5.56 -2.79
CA PHE A 92 0.70 -4.84 -1.77
C PHE A 92 0.03 -3.57 -2.28
N ARG A 93 0.59 -2.94 -3.32
CA ARG A 93 0.09 -1.67 -3.82
C ARG A 93 0.01 -1.64 -5.33
N HIS A 94 -1.11 -1.16 -5.82
CA HIS A 94 -1.28 -0.74 -7.20
C HIS A 94 -1.47 0.78 -7.20
N GLN A 95 -0.45 1.51 -7.63
CA GLN A 95 -0.41 2.98 -7.54
C GLN A 95 -0.50 3.46 -6.07
N SER A 96 -1.51 4.26 -5.73
CA SER A 96 -1.78 4.72 -4.35
C SER A 96 -2.69 3.79 -3.56
N GLU A 97 -3.30 2.79 -4.20
CA GLU A 97 -4.30 1.91 -3.59
C GLU A 97 -3.71 0.58 -3.13
N ALA A 98 -4.34 -0.01 -2.12
CA ALA A 98 -4.01 -1.36 -1.70
C ALA A 98 -4.55 -2.37 -2.72
N THR A 99 -3.76 -3.38 -3.06
CA THR A 99 -4.20 -4.48 -3.91
C THR A 99 -5.26 -5.34 -3.20
N ALA A 100 -6.02 -6.13 -3.97
CA ALA A 100 -6.93 -7.13 -3.41
C ALA A 100 -6.21 -8.10 -2.46
N TYR A 101 -4.94 -8.44 -2.76
CA TYR A 101 -4.08 -9.24 -1.90
C TYR A 101 -3.79 -8.55 -0.57
N ALA A 102 -3.32 -7.29 -0.61
CA ALA A 102 -3.05 -6.50 0.59
C ALA A 102 -4.30 -6.35 1.45
N PHE A 103 -5.45 -6.15 0.81
CA PHE A 103 -6.74 -6.08 1.51
C PHE A 103 -7.10 -7.40 2.20
N ALA A 104 -6.88 -8.53 1.53
CA ALA A 104 -7.12 -9.85 2.10
C ALA A 104 -6.17 -10.15 3.28
N VAL A 105 -4.87 -9.83 3.15
CA VAL A 105 -3.90 -9.95 4.24
C VAL A 105 -4.35 -9.11 5.45
N LYS A 106 -4.62 -7.84 5.24
CA LYS A 106 -5.08 -6.94 6.32
C LYS A 106 -6.35 -7.43 7.01
N LYS A 107 -7.26 -8.06 6.27
CA LYS A 107 -8.54 -8.54 6.79
C LYS A 107 -8.42 -9.85 7.57
N HIS A 108 -7.53 -10.74 7.17
CA HIS A 108 -7.52 -12.13 7.63
C HIS A 108 -6.26 -12.53 8.40
N VAL A 109 -5.22 -11.71 8.40
CA VAL A 109 -3.93 -12.00 9.04
C VAL A 109 -3.71 -11.04 10.19
N ASP A 110 -3.34 -11.56 11.35
CA ASP A 110 -3.03 -10.75 12.53
C ASP A 110 -1.59 -10.26 12.53
N VAL A 111 -0.65 -11.13 12.07
CA VAL A 111 0.77 -10.81 11.93
C VAL A 111 1.28 -11.36 10.61
N TYR A 112 2.13 -10.64 9.90
CA TYR A 112 2.82 -11.15 8.72
C TYR A 112 4.30 -10.77 8.73
N ALA A 113 5.12 -11.63 8.14
CA ALA A 113 6.55 -11.44 8.01
C ALA A 113 7.06 -12.09 6.71
N ALA A 114 8.25 -11.70 6.26
CA ALA A 114 8.88 -12.31 5.09
C ALA A 114 9.39 -13.72 5.40
N ARG A 115 9.81 -13.98 6.64
CA ARG A 115 10.40 -15.24 7.08
C ARG A 115 9.88 -15.64 8.46
N LEU A 116 9.87 -16.95 8.70
CA LEU A 116 9.42 -17.51 9.98
C LEU A 116 10.31 -17.03 11.14
N GLU A 117 11.61 -16.90 10.92
CA GLU A 117 12.58 -16.44 11.92
C GLU A 117 12.22 -15.07 12.48
N HIS A 118 11.62 -14.19 11.67
CA HIS A 118 11.17 -12.88 12.12
C HIS A 118 10.03 -12.99 13.15
N ILE A 119 9.14 -13.97 12.98
CA ILE A 119 8.06 -14.23 13.95
C ILE A 119 8.63 -14.89 15.20
N LEU A 120 9.53 -15.87 15.04
CA LEU A 120 10.15 -16.58 16.16
C LEU A 120 11.06 -15.69 17.02
N SER A 121 11.60 -14.61 16.45
CA SER A 121 12.39 -13.63 17.19
C SER A 121 11.57 -12.72 18.10
N LEU A 122 10.25 -12.70 17.94
CA LEU A 122 9.38 -11.95 18.83
C LEU A 122 9.39 -12.57 20.23
N HIS A 123 9.59 -11.73 21.24
CA HIS A 123 9.58 -12.18 22.63
C HIS A 123 8.20 -12.76 23.00
N ASN A 124 8.16 -13.80 23.86
CA ASN A 124 6.94 -14.46 24.30
C ASN A 124 5.90 -13.50 24.93
N ALA A 125 6.34 -12.35 25.44
CA ALA A 125 5.47 -11.30 25.95
C ALA A 125 5.04 -10.28 24.88
N HIS A 126 5.47 -10.45 23.63
CA HIS A 126 5.07 -9.54 22.55
C HIS A 126 3.57 -9.66 22.31
N ARG A 127 2.87 -8.55 22.40
CA ARG A 127 1.44 -8.47 22.09
C ARG A 127 1.27 -7.73 20.78
N ALA A 128 0.72 -8.42 19.77
CA ALA A 128 0.30 -7.79 18.54
C ALA A 128 -1.02 -7.03 18.78
N TYR A 129 -0.95 -5.72 18.75
CA TYR A 129 -2.14 -4.88 18.83
C TYR A 129 -2.76 -4.72 17.44
N PRO A 130 -4.10 -4.72 17.31
CA PRO A 130 -4.74 -4.42 16.04
C PRO A 130 -4.33 -3.02 15.58
N THR A 131 -3.99 -2.90 14.29
CA THR A 131 -3.61 -1.62 13.70
C THR A 131 -4.76 -0.61 13.78
N ARG A 132 -4.45 0.67 14.02
CA ARG A 132 -5.42 1.77 14.10
C ARG A 132 -6.33 1.92 12.87
N CYS A 133 -5.97 1.30 11.75
CA CYS A 133 -6.80 1.29 10.55
C CYS A 133 -8.08 0.43 10.65
N LYS A 134 -8.33 -0.23 11.78
CA LYS A 134 -9.63 -0.85 12.11
C LYS A 134 -10.55 0.11 12.87
N LEU A 135 -10.05 1.29 13.27
CA LEU A 135 -10.85 2.32 13.91
C LEU A 135 -11.83 2.94 12.90
N LEU A 136 -13.02 3.19 13.35
CA LEU A 136 -14.02 3.94 12.58
C LEU A 136 -13.66 5.43 12.59
N PRO A 137 -14.19 6.24 11.63
CA PRO A 137 -13.88 7.66 11.55
C PRO A 137 -14.19 8.46 12.83
N HIS A 138 -15.12 7.99 13.64
CA HIS A 138 -15.57 8.62 14.87
C HIS A 138 -14.97 8.00 16.15
N ASP A 139 -14.10 6.99 16.02
CA ASP A 139 -13.38 6.44 17.17
C ASP A 139 -12.35 7.46 17.68
N PRO A 140 -12.17 7.57 19.01
CA PRO A 140 -11.16 8.45 19.58
C PRO A 140 -9.77 8.04 19.13
N LYS A 141 -8.97 9.05 18.71
CA LYS A 141 -7.59 8.86 18.21
C LYS A 141 -6.61 8.70 19.36
#